data_e1480d62fdae0edda4ab0dc1c9195865
#
_entry.id   e1480d62fdae0edda4ab0dc1c9195865
#
_cell.length_a   1.000
_cell.length_b   1.000
_cell.length_c   1.000
_cell.angle_alpha   90.00
_cell.angle_beta   90.00
_cell.angle_gamma   90.00
#
_symmetry.space_group_name_H-M   'P 1'
#
loop_
_entity.id
_entity.type
_entity.pdbx_description
1 polymer ?
#
loop_
_entity_poly.entity_id
_entity_poly.type
_entity_poly.pdbx_seq_one_letter_code
_entity_poly.pdbx_strand_id
1 'polypeptide(L)'
;MSRGLGDVYKRQILSVVTILVIGLGISSCSDYLSVERFFKDRQSEEKIFKSKNFTEQWLAKCYNCLLETNLEITRIGYSTTNFADDMIFNESDGAVTYNAFKFGQYDNTWTNNSYIRCYEGIRQASILINNIDINEELSEVEIADYKAQARFLRSYFYWLLLRKYGPVPLIPEETISIDEDYMDMSYPRSSYDEVVNYISEEMALAARSLPEKRDRQNVNRSTKGAALAVRAKVLLYTASPINNPRPGDSDKFSDFTDWQGRMLMSQTYDES
;
A
#
# COMPACT_ATOMS: atom_id res chain seq x y z
N MET A 1 82.56 -11.77 -21.16
CA MET A 1 81.33 -12.41 -20.74
C MET A 1 80.71 -11.63 -19.56
N SER A 2 79.96 -10.59 -19.81
CA SER A 2 79.29 -9.86 -18.75
C SER A 2 77.94 -9.19 -19.22
N ARG A 3 77.18 -9.91 -20.05
CA ARG A 3 75.90 -9.41 -20.58
C ARG A 3 74.66 -9.91 -19.86
N GLY A 4 74.82 -10.69 -18.82
CA GLY A 4 73.64 -11.34 -18.19
C GLY A 4 73.05 -10.64 -16.95
N LEU A 5 73.84 -9.89 -16.19
CA LEU A 5 73.36 -9.30 -14.93
C LEU A 5 72.51 -8.04 -15.15
N GLY A 6 72.81 -7.22 -16.12
CA GLY A 6 72.07 -5.97 -16.41
C GLY A 6 70.63 -6.23 -16.87
N ASP A 7 70.41 -7.32 -17.61
CA ASP A 7 69.09 -7.64 -18.12
C ASP A 7 68.12 -8.28 -17.01
N VAL A 8 68.78 -8.97 -16.09
CA VAL A 8 67.98 -9.51 -14.91
C VAL A 8 67.49 -8.38 -14.02
N TYR A 9 68.31 -7.39 -13.71
CA TYR A 9 67.96 -6.22 -12.95
C TYR A 9 66.90 -5.36 -13.64
N LYS A 10 66.99 -5.16 -14.94
CA LYS A 10 66.04 -4.44 -15.76
C LYS A 10 64.65 -5.14 -15.72
N ARG A 11 64.60 -6.47 -15.82
CA ARG A 11 63.37 -7.24 -15.74
C ARG A 11 62.77 -7.20 -14.35
N GLN A 12 63.59 -7.28 -13.28
CA GLN A 12 63.11 -7.13 -11.90
C GLN A 12 62.52 -5.75 -11.63
N ILE A 13 63.19 -4.69 -12.03
CA ILE A 13 62.68 -3.33 -11.88
C ILE A 13 61.38 -3.13 -12.67
N LEU A 14 61.30 -3.65 -13.91
CA LEU A 14 60.08 -3.58 -14.70
C LEU A 14 58.92 -4.33 -14.05
N SER A 15 59.17 -5.53 -13.49
CA SER A 15 58.15 -6.29 -12.78
C SER A 15 57.67 -5.58 -11.52
N VAL A 16 58.55 -4.98 -10.72
CA VAL A 16 58.18 -4.21 -9.52
C VAL A 16 57.38 -2.96 -9.88
N VAL A 17 57.79 -2.23 -10.93
CA VAL A 17 57.05 -1.05 -11.43
C VAL A 17 55.67 -1.46 -11.95
N THR A 18 55.56 -2.56 -12.68
CA THR A 18 54.28 -3.07 -13.17
C THR A 18 53.32 -3.48 -12.03
N ILE A 19 53.84 -4.15 -11.02
CA ILE A 19 53.02 -4.52 -9.79
C ILE A 19 52.59 -3.26 -9.04
N LEU A 20 53.46 -2.24 -8.97
CA LEU A 20 53.13 -0.97 -8.29
C LEU A 20 52.05 -0.18 -9.05
N VAL A 21 52.10 -0.16 -10.37
CA VAL A 21 51.13 0.51 -11.24
C VAL A 21 49.77 -0.23 -11.18
N ILE A 22 49.76 -1.57 -11.15
CA ILE A 22 48.54 -2.37 -10.99
C ILE A 22 47.95 -2.17 -9.60
N GLY A 23 48.78 -2.12 -8.54
CA GLY A 23 48.34 -1.87 -7.17
C GLY A 23 47.69 -0.49 -6.95
N LEU A 24 48.18 0.54 -7.66
CA LEU A 24 47.61 1.90 -7.60
C LEU A 24 46.30 2.02 -8.41
N GLY A 25 46.08 1.14 -9.40
CA GLY A 25 44.85 1.14 -10.21
C GLY A 25 43.64 0.49 -9.52
N ILE A 26 43.87 -0.34 -8.51
CA ILE A 26 42.77 -1.09 -7.86
C ILE A 26 42.07 -0.27 -6.76
N SER A 27 42.73 0.74 -6.18
CA SER A 27 42.13 1.58 -5.14
C SER A 27 41.22 2.71 -5.68
N SER A 28 41.14 2.92 -6.99
CA SER A 28 40.37 4.02 -7.60
C SER A 28 38.93 3.64 -7.99
N CYS A 29 38.54 2.37 -7.91
CA CYS A 29 37.23 1.94 -8.43
C CYS A 29 36.10 1.90 -7.40
N SER A 30 36.36 1.97 -6.10
CA SER A 30 35.31 1.94 -5.09
C SER A 30 34.46 3.23 -5.04
N ASP A 31 35.09 4.36 -5.34
CA ASP A 31 34.42 5.67 -5.27
C ASP A 31 33.65 6.02 -6.55
N TYR A 32 34.02 5.39 -7.70
CA TYR A 32 33.32 5.59 -8.97
C TYR A 32 31.98 4.81 -9.05
N LEU A 33 31.84 3.73 -8.30
CA LEU A 33 30.65 2.92 -8.21
C LEU A 33 29.74 3.31 -7.04
N SER A 34 30.12 4.30 -6.21
CA SER A 34 29.22 4.82 -5.17
C SER A 34 28.12 5.64 -5.84
N VAL A 35 27.00 4.99 -6.04
CA VAL A 35 25.75 5.57 -6.57
C VAL A 35 25.25 6.70 -5.67
N GLU A 36 25.70 6.75 -4.42
CA GLU A 36 25.38 7.78 -3.42
C GLU A 36 25.69 9.20 -3.89
N ARG A 37 26.73 9.36 -4.73
CA ARG A 37 27.11 10.67 -5.30
C ARG A 37 26.06 11.24 -6.27
N PHE A 38 25.32 10.36 -6.96
CA PHE A 38 24.26 10.73 -7.90
C PHE A 38 22.90 10.88 -7.19
N PHE A 39 22.79 10.39 -5.96
CA PHE A 39 21.57 10.44 -5.16
C PHE A 39 21.63 11.42 -3.97
N LYS A 40 22.63 12.29 -3.94
CA LYS A 40 22.76 13.34 -2.90
C LYS A 40 21.51 14.23 -2.79
N ASP A 41 20.72 14.34 -3.86
CA ASP A 41 19.46 15.09 -3.90
C ASP A 41 18.24 14.23 -3.56
N ARG A 42 18.37 12.91 -3.40
CA ARG A 42 17.29 12.08 -2.86
C ARG A 42 17.23 12.29 -1.35
N GLN A 43 16.14 12.86 -0.92
CA GLN A 43 15.84 12.94 0.49
C GLN A 43 15.68 11.52 1.04
N SER A 44 16.48 11.15 2.04
CA SER A 44 16.28 9.88 2.74
C SER A 44 14.92 9.92 3.45
N GLU A 45 14.29 8.77 3.66
CA GLU A 45 13.03 8.67 4.43
C GLU A 45 13.17 9.37 5.80
N GLU A 46 14.32 9.23 6.45
CA GLU A 46 14.63 9.92 7.71
C GLU A 46 14.51 11.44 7.59
N LYS A 47 15.05 12.06 6.54
CA LYS A 47 14.95 13.53 6.34
C LYS A 47 13.52 13.97 6.08
N ILE A 48 12.73 13.14 5.38
CA ILE A 48 11.33 13.42 5.10
C ILE A 48 10.54 13.45 6.41
N PHE A 49 10.68 12.40 7.24
CA PHE A 49 9.89 12.27 8.45
C PHE A 49 10.37 13.12 9.62
N LYS A 50 11.59 13.67 9.60
CA LYS A 50 12.03 14.71 10.56
C LYS A 50 11.38 16.07 10.31
N SER A 51 10.94 16.37 9.07
CA SER A 51 10.34 17.66 8.73
C SER A 51 8.82 17.57 8.69
N LYS A 52 8.15 18.52 9.36
CA LYS A 52 6.68 18.67 9.33
C LYS A 52 6.15 18.83 7.91
N ASN A 53 6.75 19.71 7.12
CA ASN A 53 6.29 20.01 5.77
C ASN A 53 6.34 18.76 4.86
N PHE A 54 7.42 18.00 4.90
CA PHE A 54 7.53 16.79 4.08
C PHE A 54 6.63 15.66 4.59
N THR A 55 6.45 15.53 5.89
CA THR A 55 5.49 14.59 6.49
C THR A 55 4.06 14.92 6.07
N GLU A 56 3.69 16.19 6.04
CA GLU A 56 2.37 16.64 5.55
C GLU A 56 2.16 16.35 4.07
N GLN A 57 3.19 16.55 3.25
CA GLN A 57 3.15 16.19 1.82
C GLN A 57 3.00 14.67 1.64
N TRP A 58 3.66 13.87 2.47
CA TRP A 58 3.51 12.42 2.45
C TRP A 58 2.09 11.98 2.81
N LEU A 59 1.53 12.54 3.87
CA LEU A 59 0.14 12.30 4.24
C LEU A 59 -0.83 12.72 3.12
N ALA A 60 -0.59 13.86 2.49
CA ALA A 60 -1.38 14.32 1.34
C ALA A 60 -1.29 13.32 0.17
N LYS A 61 -0.12 12.70 -0.07
CA LYS A 61 0.03 11.64 -1.07
C LYS A 61 -0.82 10.41 -0.72
N CYS A 62 -0.90 10.01 0.56
CA CYS A 62 -1.78 8.93 1.00
C CYS A 62 -3.25 9.23 0.67
N TYR A 63 -3.72 10.46 0.92
CA TYR A 63 -5.06 10.90 0.54
C TYR A 63 -5.27 10.93 -0.98
N ASN A 64 -4.26 11.29 -1.75
CA ASN A 64 -4.34 11.31 -3.22
C ASN A 64 -4.53 9.92 -3.81
N CYS A 65 -3.93 8.89 -3.22
CA CYS A 65 -4.21 7.50 -3.61
C CYS A 65 -5.70 7.15 -3.45
N LEU A 66 -6.38 7.73 -2.45
CA LEU A 66 -7.82 7.56 -2.25
C LEU A 66 -8.65 8.17 -3.39
N LEU A 67 -8.27 9.35 -3.87
CA LEU A 67 -8.98 10.02 -4.97
C LEU A 67 -8.97 9.20 -6.26
N GLU A 68 -7.85 8.52 -6.54
CA GLU A 68 -7.71 7.69 -7.73
C GLU A 68 -8.43 6.34 -7.65
N THR A 69 -8.65 5.84 -6.43
CA THR A 69 -9.23 4.50 -6.21
C THR A 69 -10.72 4.53 -5.92
N ASN A 70 -11.23 5.62 -5.39
CA ASN A 70 -12.64 5.75 -5.04
C ASN A 70 -13.42 6.41 -6.17
N LEU A 71 -13.69 5.63 -7.20
CA LEU A 71 -14.42 6.08 -8.39
C LEU A 71 -15.83 6.59 -8.05
N GLU A 72 -16.42 6.17 -6.95
CA GLU A 72 -17.72 6.66 -6.48
C GLU A 72 -17.71 8.15 -6.12
N ILE A 73 -16.52 8.67 -5.76
CA ILE A 73 -16.35 10.08 -5.39
C ILE A 73 -15.79 10.89 -6.55
N THR A 74 -14.90 10.30 -7.35
CA THR A 74 -14.06 11.05 -8.30
C THR A 74 -14.63 11.18 -9.71
N ARG A 75 -15.53 10.30 -10.12
CA ARG A 75 -16.11 10.31 -11.46
C ARG A 75 -17.62 10.12 -11.42
N ILE A 76 -18.33 11.12 -11.93
CA ILE A 76 -19.75 10.99 -12.28
C ILE A 76 -19.86 9.78 -13.21
N GLY A 77 -20.76 8.90 -12.91
CA GLY A 77 -20.96 7.75 -13.71
C GLY A 77 -20.25 6.47 -13.22
N TYR A 78 -19.33 6.48 -12.26
CA TYR A 78 -18.69 5.29 -11.67
C TYR A 78 -19.21 4.99 -10.26
N SER A 79 -20.36 5.55 -9.86
CA SER A 79 -20.98 5.24 -8.58
C SER A 79 -21.59 3.84 -8.57
N THR A 80 -21.68 3.24 -7.41
CA THR A 80 -22.31 1.92 -7.20
C THR A 80 -23.76 1.91 -7.68
N THR A 81 -24.45 3.04 -7.61
CA THR A 81 -25.80 3.25 -8.11
C THR A 81 -25.95 3.01 -9.61
N ASN A 82 -24.88 3.27 -10.39
CA ASN A 82 -24.91 3.02 -11.83
C ASN A 82 -24.78 1.53 -12.19
N PHE A 83 -24.23 0.73 -11.28
CA PHE A 83 -24.12 -0.73 -11.46
C PHE A 83 -25.40 -1.45 -10.99
N ALA A 84 -26.24 -0.78 -10.20
CA ALA A 84 -27.55 -1.23 -9.82
C ALA A 84 -28.61 -0.81 -10.86
N ASP A 85 -29.87 -1.15 -10.63
CA ASP A 85 -31.01 -0.79 -11.48
C ASP A 85 -31.60 0.59 -11.13
N ASP A 86 -31.09 1.25 -10.11
CA ASP A 86 -31.57 2.55 -9.61
C ASP A 86 -31.41 3.68 -10.63
N MET A 87 -30.44 3.57 -11.58
CA MET A 87 -30.07 4.65 -12.45
C MET A 87 -29.52 4.15 -13.79
N ILE A 88 -29.86 4.86 -14.86
CA ILE A 88 -29.26 4.68 -16.18
C ILE A 88 -28.46 5.95 -16.49
N PHE A 89 -27.20 5.80 -16.85
CA PHE A 89 -26.35 6.90 -17.24
C PHE A 89 -26.55 7.25 -18.72
N ASN A 90 -26.60 8.55 -19.04
CA ASN A 90 -26.70 8.98 -20.42
C ASN A 90 -25.37 8.74 -21.17
N GLU A 91 -25.41 8.11 -22.32
CA GLU A 91 -24.26 7.61 -23.09
C GLU A 91 -23.34 8.68 -23.66
N SER A 92 -23.69 9.97 -23.56
CA SER A 92 -22.97 11.05 -24.24
C SER A 92 -21.55 11.31 -23.75
N ASP A 93 -21.14 10.80 -22.59
CA ASP A 93 -19.87 11.14 -21.95
C ASP A 93 -18.94 9.93 -21.63
N GLY A 94 -18.81 8.99 -22.55
CA GLY A 94 -17.86 7.89 -22.37
C GLY A 94 -18.28 6.85 -21.32
N ALA A 95 -19.56 6.75 -21.05
CA ALA A 95 -20.19 5.80 -20.14
C ALA A 95 -20.18 4.35 -20.64
N VAL A 96 -19.34 4.04 -21.64
CA VAL A 96 -19.19 2.72 -22.24
C VAL A 96 -18.95 1.63 -21.19
N THR A 97 -18.23 1.98 -20.12
CA THR A 97 -17.86 1.05 -19.07
C THR A 97 -19.06 0.59 -18.23
N TYR A 98 -20.07 1.45 -17.95
CA TYR A 98 -21.24 1.05 -17.13
C TYR A 98 -22.23 0.25 -17.89
N ASN A 99 -22.50 0.71 -19.10
CA ASN A 99 -23.46 0.06 -19.95
C ASN A 99 -22.93 -1.33 -20.29
N ALA A 100 -21.62 -1.47 -20.53
CA ALA A 100 -20.98 -2.76 -20.71
C ALA A 100 -21.18 -3.68 -19.49
N PHE A 101 -21.01 -3.14 -18.28
CA PHE A 101 -21.22 -3.91 -17.04
C PHE A 101 -22.70 -4.31 -16.86
N LYS A 102 -23.62 -3.35 -17.01
CA LYS A 102 -25.07 -3.60 -16.91
C LYS A 102 -25.59 -4.60 -17.94
N PHE A 103 -25.03 -4.58 -19.14
CA PHE A 103 -25.41 -5.49 -20.22
C PHE A 103 -24.61 -6.81 -20.23
N GLY A 104 -23.82 -7.09 -19.20
CA GLY A 104 -23.01 -8.30 -19.09
C GLY A 104 -21.87 -8.39 -20.10
N GLN A 105 -21.46 -7.27 -20.68
CA GLN A 105 -20.36 -7.17 -21.65
C GLN A 105 -19.00 -7.01 -20.95
N TYR A 106 -18.74 -7.80 -19.92
CA TYR A 106 -17.47 -7.81 -19.20
C TYR A 106 -16.95 -9.25 -19.09
N ASP A 107 -15.66 -9.38 -19.02
CA ASP A 107 -14.97 -10.67 -18.86
C ASP A 107 -13.81 -10.56 -17.86
N ASN A 108 -13.05 -11.64 -17.72
CA ASN A 108 -11.91 -11.74 -16.81
C ASN A 108 -10.70 -10.88 -17.24
N THR A 109 -10.74 -10.28 -18.42
CA THR A 109 -9.70 -9.37 -18.90
C THR A 109 -9.97 -7.92 -18.49
N TRP A 110 -11.15 -7.66 -17.93
CA TRP A 110 -11.48 -6.34 -17.44
C TRP A 110 -10.54 -5.88 -16.33
N THR A 111 -9.66 -4.94 -16.65
CA THR A 111 -8.71 -4.38 -15.71
C THR A 111 -9.28 -3.14 -15.03
N ASN A 112 -9.47 -3.24 -13.72
CA ASN A 112 -9.69 -2.06 -12.87
C ASN A 112 -8.44 -1.86 -12.02
N ASN A 113 -7.69 -0.81 -12.27
CA ASN A 113 -6.44 -0.49 -11.57
C ASN A 113 -6.61 -0.17 -10.07
N SER A 114 -7.83 -0.28 -9.54
CA SER A 114 -8.08 -0.05 -8.11
C SER A 114 -7.28 -0.97 -7.19
N TYR A 115 -6.99 -2.21 -7.62
CA TYR A 115 -6.22 -3.16 -6.82
C TYR A 115 -4.80 -2.63 -6.54
N ILE A 116 -4.07 -2.29 -7.59
CA ILE A 116 -2.70 -1.78 -7.50
C ILE A 116 -2.67 -0.47 -6.70
N ARG A 117 -3.60 0.44 -6.99
CA ARG A 117 -3.66 1.74 -6.32
C ARG A 117 -4.00 1.63 -4.83
N CYS A 118 -4.87 0.71 -4.44
CA CYS A 118 -5.14 0.46 -3.03
C CYS A 118 -3.89 -0.04 -2.31
N TYR A 119 -3.15 -1.00 -2.88
CA TYR A 119 -1.91 -1.49 -2.27
C TYR A 119 -0.79 -0.43 -2.27
N GLU A 120 -0.74 0.44 -3.27
CA GLU A 120 0.14 1.63 -3.22
C GLU A 120 -0.21 2.51 -2.03
N GLY A 121 -1.50 2.83 -1.84
CA GLY A 121 -1.99 3.60 -0.69
C GLY A 121 -1.71 2.93 0.65
N ILE A 122 -1.91 1.61 0.75
CA ILE A 122 -1.58 0.81 1.94
C ILE A 122 -0.08 0.95 2.27
N ARG A 123 0.79 0.79 1.28
CA ARG A 123 2.24 0.94 1.46
C ARG A 123 2.61 2.36 1.92
N GLN A 124 2.08 3.40 1.27
CA GLN A 124 2.38 4.78 1.66
C GLN A 124 1.93 5.09 3.09
N ALA A 125 0.76 4.59 3.48
CA ALA A 125 0.26 4.74 4.84
C ALA A 125 1.12 3.98 5.87
N SER A 126 1.55 2.75 5.56
CA SER A 126 2.45 1.96 6.42
C SER A 126 3.78 2.66 6.63
N ILE A 127 4.40 3.21 5.58
CA ILE A 127 5.65 3.97 5.68
C ILE A 127 5.48 5.17 6.62
N LEU A 128 4.36 5.91 6.52
CA LEU A 128 4.10 7.03 7.41
C LEU A 128 3.94 6.56 8.86
N ILE A 129 3.16 5.51 9.12
CA ILE A 129 2.92 4.98 10.46
C ILE A 129 4.24 4.59 11.14
N ASN A 130 5.15 3.95 10.40
CA ASN A 130 6.41 3.43 10.94
C ASN A 130 7.48 4.52 11.17
N ASN A 131 7.41 5.61 10.44
CA ASN A 131 8.49 6.61 10.47
C ASN A 131 8.11 7.94 11.13
N ILE A 132 6.84 8.24 11.37
CA ILE A 132 6.43 9.56 11.86
C ILE A 132 6.94 9.87 13.27
N ASP A 133 7.21 8.86 14.09
CA ASP A 133 7.65 9.04 15.48
C ASP A 133 9.02 9.73 15.60
N ILE A 134 9.81 9.78 14.52
CA ILE A 134 11.09 10.52 14.48
C ILE A 134 10.94 12.00 14.17
N ASN A 135 9.71 12.50 13.99
CA ASN A 135 9.48 13.91 13.65
C ASN A 135 9.84 14.83 14.81
N GLU A 136 10.72 15.80 14.55
CA GLU A 136 11.22 16.75 15.55
C GLU A 136 10.45 18.08 15.56
N GLU A 137 9.60 18.33 14.54
CA GLU A 137 8.87 19.59 14.35
C GLU A 137 7.37 19.48 14.71
N LEU A 138 6.85 18.26 14.84
CA LEU A 138 5.47 18.01 15.25
C LEU A 138 5.36 17.80 16.75
N SER A 139 4.25 18.25 17.34
CA SER A 139 3.88 17.89 18.71
C SER A 139 3.41 16.43 18.78
N GLU A 140 3.48 15.82 19.97
CA GLU A 140 2.98 14.44 20.20
C GLU A 140 1.50 14.28 19.77
N VAL A 141 0.68 15.31 19.95
CA VAL A 141 -0.73 15.32 19.54
C VAL A 141 -0.86 15.29 18.02
N GLU A 142 -0.04 16.07 17.30
CA GLU A 142 -0.02 16.08 15.84
C GLU A 142 0.52 14.74 15.29
N ILE A 143 1.56 14.17 15.89
CA ILE A 143 2.08 12.84 15.53
C ILE A 143 0.98 11.79 15.70
N ALA A 144 0.29 11.76 16.83
CA ALA A 144 -0.80 10.83 17.09
C ALA A 144 -1.96 11.01 16.10
N ASP A 145 -2.32 12.24 15.75
CA ASP A 145 -3.36 12.53 14.76
C ASP A 145 -2.96 12.07 13.35
N TYR A 146 -1.73 12.37 12.90
CA TYR A 146 -1.29 11.99 11.56
C TYR A 146 -1.14 10.46 11.44
N LYS A 147 -0.66 9.80 12.47
CA LYS A 147 -0.60 8.34 12.56
C LYS A 147 -2.00 7.72 12.49
N ALA A 148 -2.97 8.32 13.20
CA ALA A 148 -4.37 7.89 13.15
C ALA A 148 -5.02 8.12 11.77
N GLN A 149 -4.69 9.21 11.09
CA GLN A 149 -5.14 9.45 9.71
C GLN A 149 -4.56 8.40 8.76
N ALA A 150 -3.30 8.04 8.89
CA ALA A 150 -2.68 7.00 8.08
C ALA A 150 -3.30 5.62 8.34
N ARG A 151 -3.59 5.26 9.61
CA ARG A 151 -4.32 4.03 9.97
C ARG A 151 -5.72 4.01 9.37
N PHE A 152 -6.44 5.12 9.45
CA PHE A 152 -7.74 5.26 8.81
C PHE A 152 -7.66 4.99 7.31
N LEU A 153 -6.73 5.64 6.60
CA LEU A 153 -6.55 5.49 5.15
C LEU A 153 -6.17 4.06 4.78
N ARG A 154 -5.22 3.45 5.51
CA ARG A 154 -4.79 2.07 5.28
C ARG A 154 -5.97 1.11 5.39
N SER A 155 -6.77 1.21 6.43
CA SER A 155 -7.96 0.39 6.65
C SER A 155 -9.05 0.67 5.61
N TYR A 156 -9.19 1.92 5.18
CA TYR A 156 -10.14 2.27 4.14
C TYR A 156 -9.77 1.70 2.77
N PHE A 157 -8.48 1.64 2.43
CA PHE A 157 -8.02 0.93 1.23
C PHE A 157 -8.35 -0.56 1.28
N TYR A 158 -8.17 -1.21 2.43
CA TYR A 158 -8.61 -2.61 2.61
C TYR A 158 -10.12 -2.76 2.47
N TRP A 159 -10.91 -1.82 2.97
CA TRP A 159 -12.35 -1.80 2.74
C TRP A 159 -12.71 -1.72 1.25
N LEU A 160 -12.04 -0.87 0.48
CA LEU A 160 -12.24 -0.76 -0.97
C LEU A 160 -11.88 -2.07 -1.69
N LEU A 161 -10.81 -2.72 -1.27
CA LEU A 161 -10.38 -4.02 -1.80
C LEU A 161 -11.38 -5.12 -1.45
N LEU A 162 -11.76 -5.23 -0.17
CA LEU A 162 -12.69 -6.24 0.31
C LEU A 162 -14.02 -6.19 -0.43
N ARG A 163 -14.57 -5.01 -0.63
CA ARG A 163 -15.84 -4.79 -1.30
C ARG A 163 -15.83 -5.20 -2.78
N LYS A 164 -14.68 -5.07 -3.46
CA LYS A 164 -14.56 -5.36 -4.89
C LYS A 164 -14.03 -6.75 -5.19
N TYR A 165 -13.12 -7.23 -4.37
CA TYR A 165 -12.36 -8.45 -4.65
C TYR A 165 -12.57 -9.55 -3.62
N GLY A 166 -13.36 -9.28 -2.56
CA GLY A 166 -13.54 -10.20 -1.45
C GLY A 166 -12.26 -10.38 -0.62
N PRO A 167 -11.92 -11.59 -0.19
CA PRO A 167 -10.70 -11.90 0.53
C PRO A 167 -9.44 -11.44 -0.22
N VAL A 168 -8.58 -10.72 0.47
CA VAL A 168 -7.33 -10.15 -0.08
C VAL A 168 -6.17 -10.33 0.88
N PRO A 169 -4.91 -10.32 0.42
CA PRO A 169 -3.76 -10.35 1.30
C PRO A 169 -3.71 -9.17 2.25
N LEU A 170 -3.58 -9.44 3.55
CA LEU A 170 -3.20 -8.44 4.55
C LEU A 170 -1.67 -8.34 4.58
N ILE A 171 -1.14 -7.19 4.19
CA ILE A 171 0.30 -6.93 4.21
C ILE A 171 0.69 -6.46 5.62
N PRO A 172 1.79 -6.94 6.21
CA PRO A 172 2.30 -6.43 7.47
C PRO A 172 2.45 -4.90 7.47
N GLU A 173 2.37 -4.29 8.65
CA GLU A 173 2.54 -2.84 8.78
C GLU A 173 4.01 -2.45 8.59
N GLU A 174 4.92 -3.33 9.01
CA GLU A 174 6.35 -3.16 8.83
C GLU A 174 6.68 -3.01 7.33
N THR A 175 7.57 -2.07 7.04
CA THR A 175 8.04 -1.86 5.67
C THR A 175 8.87 -3.05 5.21
N ILE A 176 8.43 -3.70 4.13
CA ILE A 176 9.18 -4.74 3.46
C ILE A 176 10.44 -4.13 2.86
N SER A 177 11.61 -4.69 3.17
CA SER A 177 12.87 -4.28 2.56
C SER A 177 12.84 -4.57 1.04
N ILE A 178 13.42 -3.67 0.25
CA ILE A 178 13.58 -3.87 -1.21
C ILE A 178 14.51 -5.06 -1.51
N ASP A 179 15.34 -5.43 -0.55
CA ASP A 179 16.32 -6.53 -0.66
C ASP A 179 15.75 -7.90 -0.27
N GLU A 180 14.46 -7.98 0.13
CA GLU A 180 13.80 -9.25 0.41
C GLU A 180 13.55 -10.05 -0.88
N ASP A 181 13.64 -11.39 -0.78
CA ASP A 181 13.34 -12.28 -1.90
C ASP A 181 11.87 -12.08 -2.32
N TYR A 182 11.64 -12.06 -3.63
CA TYR A 182 10.29 -11.96 -4.22
C TYR A 182 9.33 -13.03 -3.68
N MET A 183 9.82 -14.22 -3.38
CA MET A 183 9.02 -15.32 -2.81
C MET A 183 8.55 -15.01 -1.40
N ASP A 184 9.37 -14.34 -0.60
CA ASP A 184 9.03 -13.92 0.77
C ASP A 184 8.02 -12.76 0.79
N MET A 185 7.96 -11.99 -0.31
CA MET A 185 6.97 -10.92 -0.52
C MET A 185 5.61 -11.43 -1.03
N SER A 186 5.46 -12.73 -1.28
CA SER A 186 4.22 -13.32 -1.77
C SER A 186 3.28 -13.66 -0.62
N TYR A 187 2.40 -12.73 -0.27
CA TYR A 187 1.40 -12.93 0.78
C TYR A 187 0.18 -13.68 0.24
N PRO A 188 -0.25 -14.77 0.90
CA PRO A 188 -1.50 -15.44 0.56
C PRO A 188 -2.69 -14.56 0.89
N ARG A 189 -3.85 -14.86 0.32
CA ARG A 189 -5.10 -14.19 0.70
C ARG A 189 -5.40 -14.49 2.16
N SER A 190 -5.77 -13.46 2.91
CA SER A 190 -6.40 -13.61 4.22
C SER A 190 -7.89 -13.96 4.02
N SER A 191 -8.50 -14.62 4.98
CA SER A 191 -9.93 -14.89 4.93
C SER A 191 -10.74 -13.57 4.98
N TYR A 192 -11.99 -13.64 4.57
CA TYR A 192 -12.91 -12.50 4.61
C TYR A 192 -13.01 -11.93 6.04
N ASP A 193 -13.17 -12.81 7.02
CA ASP A 193 -13.31 -12.42 8.42
C ASP A 193 -12.04 -11.81 9.00
N GLU A 194 -10.85 -12.34 8.65
CA GLU A 194 -9.57 -11.73 9.02
C GLU A 194 -9.45 -10.29 8.50
N VAL A 195 -9.85 -10.05 7.25
CA VAL A 195 -9.80 -8.70 6.66
C VAL A 195 -10.82 -7.78 7.33
N VAL A 196 -12.04 -8.26 7.60
CA VAL A 196 -13.06 -7.49 8.31
C VAL A 196 -12.62 -7.12 9.73
N ASN A 197 -12.11 -8.08 10.47
CA ASN A 197 -11.62 -7.86 11.84
C ASN A 197 -10.49 -6.84 11.85
N TYR A 198 -9.51 -6.99 10.94
CA TYR A 198 -8.44 -6.03 10.77
C TYR A 198 -8.99 -4.61 10.53
N ILE A 199 -9.90 -4.42 9.57
CA ILE A 199 -10.48 -3.11 9.27
C ILE A 199 -11.21 -2.55 10.49
N SER A 200 -12.02 -3.38 11.17
CA SER A 200 -12.81 -2.98 12.34
C SER A 200 -11.93 -2.51 13.51
N GLU A 201 -10.87 -3.25 13.80
CA GLU A 201 -9.93 -2.95 14.88
C GLU A 201 -9.13 -1.68 14.60
N GLU A 202 -8.57 -1.56 13.39
CA GLU A 202 -7.78 -0.41 12.98
C GLU A 202 -8.63 0.88 12.92
N MET A 203 -9.88 0.81 12.46
CA MET A 203 -10.79 1.95 12.49
C MET A 203 -11.13 2.37 13.92
N ALA A 204 -11.31 1.41 14.85
CA ALA A 204 -11.52 1.69 16.26
C ALA A 204 -10.26 2.33 16.90
N LEU A 205 -9.07 1.84 16.54
CA LEU A 205 -7.80 2.39 17.01
C LEU A 205 -7.58 3.81 16.47
N ALA A 206 -7.81 4.03 15.19
CA ALA A 206 -7.72 5.37 14.59
C ALA A 206 -8.68 6.37 15.27
N ALA A 207 -9.91 5.93 15.56
CA ALA A 207 -10.92 6.79 16.21
C ALA A 207 -10.52 7.29 17.61
N ARG A 208 -9.53 6.67 18.28
CA ARG A 208 -9.07 7.10 19.60
C ARG A 208 -8.27 8.40 19.53
N SER A 209 -7.50 8.59 18.47
CA SER A 209 -6.60 9.76 18.31
C SER A 209 -7.10 10.76 17.27
N LEU A 210 -8.08 10.40 16.42
CA LEU A 210 -8.69 11.33 15.49
C LEU A 210 -9.59 12.34 16.22
N PRO A 211 -9.54 13.64 15.84
CA PRO A 211 -10.41 14.65 16.42
C PRO A 211 -11.87 14.47 16.01
N GLU A 212 -12.78 14.94 16.84
CA GLU A 212 -14.23 14.92 16.55
C GLU A 212 -14.59 15.84 15.37
N LYS A 213 -13.91 16.98 15.28
CA LYS A 213 -14.11 17.99 14.26
C LYS A 213 -12.77 18.50 13.74
N ARG A 214 -12.72 18.84 12.47
CA ARG A 214 -11.59 19.52 11.83
C ARG A 214 -11.87 21.01 11.68
N ASP A 215 -10.80 21.80 11.70
CA ASP A 215 -10.87 23.21 11.32
C ASP A 215 -11.21 23.38 9.81
N ARG A 216 -11.46 24.61 9.40
CA ARG A 216 -11.85 24.94 8.03
C ARG A 216 -10.79 24.55 6.98
N GLN A 217 -9.52 24.57 7.35
CA GLN A 217 -8.42 24.26 6.41
C GLN A 217 -8.23 22.76 6.24
N ASN A 218 -8.63 21.98 7.25
CA ASN A 218 -8.45 20.52 7.29
C ASN A 218 -9.77 19.73 7.15
N VAL A 219 -10.84 20.38 6.71
CA VAL A 219 -12.21 19.78 6.65
C VAL A 219 -12.27 18.46 5.89
N ASN A 220 -11.36 18.23 4.94
CA ASN A 220 -11.31 17.02 4.12
C ASN A 220 -10.51 15.87 4.75
N ARG A 221 -9.89 16.07 5.92
CA ARG A 221 -9.15 15.03 6.61
C ARG A 221 -10.10 14.18 7.47
N SER A 222 -9.70 12.92 7.69
CA SER A 222 -10.49 11.97 8.49
C SER A 222 -10.74 12.48 9.92
N THR A 223 -11.93 12.14 10.44
CA THR A 223 -12.37 12.45 11.79
C THR A 223 -12.73 11.18 12.54
N LYS A 224 -12.88 11.26 13.86
CA LYS A 224 -13.38 10.17 14.70
C LYS A 224 -14.71 9.63 14.19
N GLY A 225 -15.64 10.52 13.86
CA GLY A 225 -16.94 10.15 13.32
C GLY A 225 -16.85 9.41 11.98
N ALA A 226 -15.93 9.81 11.09
CA ALA A 226 -15.69 9.13 9.83
C ALA A 226 -15.18 7.70 10.04
N ALA A 227 -14.22 7.50 10.95
CA ALA A 227 -13.68 6.17 11.26
C ALA A 227 -14.76 5.23 11.83
N LEU A 228 -15.55 5.70 12.78
CA LEU A 228 -16.65 4.91 13.36
C LEU A 228 -17.76 4.61 12.35
N ALA A 229 -18.07 5.54 11.45
CA ALA A 229 -19.06 5.34 10.39
C ALA A 229 -18.60 4.28 9.38
N VAL A 230 -17.32 4.32 8.97
CA VAL A 230 -16.75 3.29 8.09
C VAL A 230 -16.76 1.93 8.79
N ARG A 231 -16.34 1.87 10.07
CA ARG A 231 -16.41 0.65 10.87
C ARG A 231 -17.83 0.06 10.89
N ALA A 232 -18.83 0.86 11.21
CA ALA A 232 -20.21 0.42 11.23
C ALA A 232 -20.70 -0.08 9.87
N LYS A 233 -20.31 0.63 8.78
CA LYS A 233 -20.63 0.22 7.40
C LYS A 233 -20.01 -1.12 7.03
N VAL A 234 -18.76 -1.36 7.41
CA VAL A 234 -18.06 -2.63 7.16
C VAL A 234 -18.76 -3.77 7.87
N LEU A 235 -19.06 -3.63 9.16
CA LEU A 235 -19.75 -4.65 9.96
C LEU A 235 -21.14 -4.94 9.41
N LEU A 236 -21.91 -3.91 9.06
CA LEU A 236 -23.23 -4.08 8.46
C LEU A 236 -23.18 -4.79 7.10
N TYR A 237 -22.19 -4.46 6.27
CA TYR A 237 -21.97 -5.12 4.98
C TYR A 237 -21.59 -6.59 5.16
N THR A 238 -20.78 -6.91 6.15
CA THR A 238 -20.37 -8.27 6.50
C THR A 238 -21.53 -9.09 7.01
N ALA A 239 -22.40 -8.52 7.84
CA ALA A 239 -23.60 -9.17 8.36
C ALA A 239 -24.68 -9.43 7.29
N SER A 240 -24.52 -8.87 6.08
CA SER A 240 -25.50 -9.07 5.00
C SER A 240 -25.54 -10.53 4.53
N PRO A 241 -26.71 -11.04 4.07
CA PRO A 241 -26.83 -12.42 3.61
C PRO A 241 -25.94 -12.81 2.43
N ILE A 242 -25.33 -11.83 1.74
CA ILE A 242 -24.38 -12.10 0.66
C ILE A 242 -23.03 -12.58 1.18
N ASN A 243 -22.63 -12.11 2.36
CA ASN A 243 -21.32 -12.41 2.97
C ASN A 243 -21.45 -13.34 4.19
N ASN A 244 -22.58 -13.29 4.89
CA ASN A 244 -22.90 -14.13 6.05
C ASN A 244 -23.97 -15.14 5.66
N PRO A 245 -23.63 -16.42 5.42
CA PRO A 245 -24.59 -17.43 4.98
C PRO A 245 -25.66 -17.64 6.04
N ARG A 246 -26.92 -17.77 5.62
CA ARG A 246 -28.03 -18.04 6.56
C ARG A 246 -27.99 -19.51 7.02
N PRO A 247 -28.61 -19.82 8.17
CA PRO A 247 -28.83 -21.20 8.55
C PRO A 247 -29.53 -21.97 7.40
N GLY A 248 -28.88 -23.01 6.90
CA GLY A 248 -29.33 -23.80 5.74
C GLY A 248 -28.62 -23.50 4.42
N ASP A 249 -27.82 -22.42 4.34
CA ASP A 249 -26.99 -22.08 3.16
C ASP A 249 -25.57 -22.67 3.29
N SER A 250 -25.43 -23.84 3.94
CA SER A 250 -24.15 -24.43 4.34
C SER A 250 -23.11 -24.60 3.21
N ASP A 251 -23.58 -24.66 1.97
CA ASP A 251 -22.71 -24.96 0.83
C ASP A 251 -22.38 -23.72 -0.01
N LYS A 252 -22.87 -22.55 0.39
CA LYS A 252 -22.76 -21.32 -0.40
C LYS A 252 -21.33 -20.95 -0.78
N PHE A 253 -20.38 -21.20 0.12
CA PHE A 253 -18.96 -20.87 -0.07
C PHE A 253 -18.05 -22.09 0.02
N SER A 254 -18.59 -23.30 -0.10
CA SER A 254 -17.86 -24.55 0.09
C SER A 254 -16.62 -24.67 -0.81
N ASP A 255 -16.67 -24.13 -2.02
CA ASP A 255 -15.59 -24.19 -3.00
C ASP A 255 -14.70 -22.95 -2.98
N PHE A 256 -14.97 -21.99 -2.08
CA PHE A 256 -14.21 -20.74 -2.03
C PHE A 256 -12.97 -20.87 -1.16
N THR A 257 -11.96 -21.56 -1.70
CA THR A 257 -10.69 -21.84 -1.03
C THR A 257 -9.52 -21.16 -1.75
N ASP A 258 -8.40 -21.01 -1.04
CA ASP A 258 -7.14 -20.65 -1.68
C ASP A 258 -6.47 -21.89 -2.31
N TRP A 259 -5.29 -21.69 -2.91
CA TRP A 259 -4.52 -22.76 -3.55
C TRP A 259 -4.00 -23.84 -2.57
N GLN A 260 -4.02 -23.55 -1.25
CA GLN A 260 -3.68 -24.50 -0.19
C GLN A 260 -4.90 -25.22 0.38
N GLY A 261 -6.09 -24.94 -0.15
CA GLY A 261 -7.36 -25.47 0.35
C GLY A 261 -7.88 -24.81 1.62
N ARG A 262 -7.33 -23.63 2.03
CA ARG A 262 -7.88 -22.89 3.16
C ARG A 262 -9.18 -22.18 2.75
N MET A 263 -10.19 -22.28 3.61
CA MET A 263 -11.44 -21.56 3.40
C MET A 263 -11.21 -20.05 3.47
N LEU A 264 -11.69 -19.33 2.48
CA LEU A 264 -11.58 -17.87 2.39
C LEU A 264 -12.84 -17.14 2.88
N MET A 265 -13.97 -17.83 3.00
CA MET A 265 -15.24 -17.32 3.52
C MET A 265 -15.75 -18.23 4.62
N SER A 266 -16.38 -17.67 5.64
CA SER A 266 -17.05 -18.47 6.67
C SER A 266 -18.18 -19.31 6.08
N GLN A 267 -18.31 -20.56 6.53
CA GLN A 267 -19.39 -21.46 6.17
C GLN A 267 -20.52 -21.45 7.20
N THR A 268 -20.28 -20.86 8.35
CA THR A 268 -21.23 -20.80 9.46
C THR A 268 -21.83 -19.42 9.58
N TYR A 269 -23.12 -19.39 9.88
CA TYR A 269 -23.80 -18.14 10.19
C TYR A 269 -23.25 -17.57 11.50
N ASP A 270 -22.85 -16.30 11.47
CA ASP A 270 -22.45 -15.53 12.63
C ASP A 270 -23.62 -14.62 13.06
N GLU A 271 -24.08 -14.79 14.29
CA GLU A 271 -25.17 -14.00 14.90
C GLU A 271 -24.64 -12.73 15.59
N SER A 272 -23.32 -12.60 15.84
CA SER A 272 -22.72 -11.46 16.51
C SER A 272 -22.44 -10.32 15.55
#